data_330a3e16972ebf41d25b5ca6d6cda672
#
_entry.id   330a3e16972ebf41d25b5ca6d6cda672
#
_cell.length_a   1.000
_cell.length_b   1.000
_cell.length_c   1.000
_cell.angle_alpha   90.00
_cell.angle_beta   90.00
_cell.angle_gamma   90.00
#
_symmetry.space_group_name_H-M   'P 1'
#
loop_
_entity.id
_entity.type
_entity.pdbx_description
1 polymer ?
#
loop_
_entity_poly.entity_id
_entity_poly.type
_entity_poly.pdbx_seq_one_letter_code
_entity_poly.pdbx_strand_id
1 'polypeptide(L)'
;AQIPMGRNPQRLPEVLSRAEVAALLAAPLSPKARMFLTLAYASGLRLSELCQLRGCDIDSAPDRMCIRVIQGKGAQDRYALLTSELLADLRLYWRSCRAGAKASDWLFPSRSNPARAIDRASGQRFYRLARDAVGITKVGGIHTLRHCFATHLLEAGVDLHGVSKLL
;
A
#
# COMPACT_ATOMS: atom_id res chain seq x y z
N ALA A 1 8.46 2.98 -46.80
CA ALA A 1 7.53 2.11 -46.03
C ALA A 1 7.45 2.64 -44.61
N GLN A 2 6.31 3.26 -44.27
CA GLN A 2 6.03 3.70 -42.89
C GLN A 2 5.46 2.52 -42.11
N ILE A 3 6.10 2.17 -41.00
CA ILE A 3 5.61 1.20 -40.04
C ILE A 3 4.50 1.89 -39.22
N PRO A 4 3.24 1.44 -39.28
CA PRO A 4 2.18 2.01 -38.44
C PRO A 4 2.43 1.60 -36.98
N MET A 5 2.82 2.52 -36.14
CA MET A 5 2.81 2.34 -34.70
C MET A 5 1.36 2.31 -34.23
N GLY A 6 0.86 1.12 -33.97
CA GLY A 6 -0.41 0.92 -33.30
C GLY A 6 -0.36 1.53 -31.92
N ARG A 7 -1.00 2.69 -31.74
CA ARG A 7 -1.29 3.21 -30.39
C ARG A 7 -2.32 2.27 -29.77
N ASN A 8 -1.86 1.38 -28.89
CA ASN A 8 -2.76 0.75 -27.93
C ASN A 8 -3.44 1.89 -27.15
N PRO A 9 -4.77 1.99 -27.16
CA PRO A 9 -5.45 2.95 -26.31
C PRO A 9 -5.10 2.59 -24.86
N GLN A 10 -4.28 3.41 -24.23
CA GLN A 10 -4.05 3.29 -22.79
C GLN A 10 -5.40 3.55 -22.10
N ARG A 11 -6.06 2.48 -21.67
CA ARG A 11 -7.21 2.61 -20.78
C ARG A 11 -6.72 3.31 -19.52
N LEU A 12 -7.30 4.46 -19.21
CA LEU A 12 -7.07 5.12 -17.92
C LEU A 12 -7.36 4.13 -16.80
N PRO A 13 -6.51 4.07 -15.75
CA PRO A 13 -6.76 3.19 -14.63
C PRO A 13 -8.13 3.48 -14.03
N GLU A 14 -8.94 2.46 -13.85
CA GLU A 14 -10.24 2.60 -13.20
C GLU A 14 -10.03 2.82 -11.72
N VAL A 15 -10.44 3.99 -11.22
CA VAL A 15 -10.37 4.33 -9.80
C VAL A 15 -11.56 3.71 -9.07
N LEU A 16 -11.30 3.07 -7.94
CA LEU A 16 -12.35 2.59 -7.04
C LEU A 16 -12.96 3.77 -6.28
N SER A 17 -14.27 3.75 -6.08
CA SER A 17 -14.92 4.69 -5.18
C SER A 17 -14.49 4.45 -3.72
N ARG A 18 -14.74 5.41 -2.83
CA ARG A 18 -14.46 5.24 -1.39
C ARG A 18 -15.23 4.06 -0.80
N ALA A 19 -16.47 3.83 -1.24
CA ALA A 19 -17.29 2.68 -0.83
C ALA A 19 -16.69 1.35 -1.32
N GLU A 20 -16.20 1.28 -2.56
CA GLU A 20 -15.52 0.10 -3.10
C GLU A 20 -14.21 -0.18 -2.36
N VAL A 21 -13.42 0.85 -2.05
CA VAL A 21 -12.21 0.68 -1.24
C VAL A 21 -12.55 0.17 0.17
N ALA A 22 -13.57 0.76 0.83
CA ALA A 22 -14.00 0.30 2.14
C ALA A 22 -14.43 -1.18 2.13
N ALA A 23 -15.21 -1.58 1.12
CA ALA A 23 -15.62 -2.98 0.95
C ALA A 23 -14.40 -3.90 0.72
N LEU A 24 -13.45 -3.48 -0.12
CA LEU A 24 -12.23 -4.24 -0.41
C LEU A 24 -11.39 -4.45 0.86
N LEU A 25 -11.22 -3.41 1.68
CA LEU A 25 -10.45 -3.50 2.92
C LEU A 25 -11.19 -4.29 4.02
N ALA A 26 -12.52 -4.37 3.96
CA ALA A 26 -13.35 -5.17 4.85
C ALA A 26 -13.51 -6.63 4.38
N ALA A 27 -12.98 -7.01 3.23
CA ALA A 27 -13.07 -8.37 2.70
C ALA A 27 -12.54 -9.41 3.72
N PRO A 28 -13.04 -10.66 3.68
CA PRO A 28 -12.63 -11.73 4.59
C PRO A 28 -11.21 -12.24 4.25
N LEU A 29 -10.22 -11.50 4.69
CA LEU A 29 -8.80 -11.77 4.48
C LEU A 29 -8.09 -12.10 5.79
N SER A 30 -6.91 -12.71 5.68
CA SER A 30 -6.01 -12.83 6.83
C SER A 30 -5.63 -11.44 7.36
N PRO A 31 -5.34 -11.30 8.66
CA PRO A 31 -4.92 -10.02 9.25
C PRO A 31 -3.73 -9.38 8.51
N LYS A 32 -2.78 -10.20 8.06
CA LYS A 32 -1.63 -9.76 7.27
C LYS A 32 -2.04 -9.17 5.92
N ALA A 33 -2.91 -9.85 5.18
CA ALA A 33 -3.38 -9.38 3.88
C ALA A 33 -4.18 -8.09 4.02
N ARG A 34 -5.06 -8.02 5.02
CA ARG A 34 -5.83 -6.82 5.33
C ARG A 34 -4.93 -5.64 5.66
N MET A 35 -3.98 -5.81 6.58
CA MET A 35 -3.05 -4.73 6.95
C MET A 35 -2.21 -4.27 5.76
N PHE A 36 -1.76 -5.21 4.92
CA PHE A 36 -1.00 -4.89 3.70
C PHE A 36 -1.79 -4.00 2.74
N LEU A 37 -3.06 -4.32 2.49
CA LEU A 37 -3.94 -3.53 1.62
C LEU A 37 -4.35 -2.20 2.25
N THR A 38 -4.63 -2.19 3.55
CA THR A 38 -4.92 -0.95 4.30
C THR A 38 -3.76 0.02 4.20
N LEU A 39 -2.53 -0.46 4.40
CA LEU A 39 -1.34 0.36 4.29
C LEU A 39 -1.09 0.85 2.86
N ALA A 40 -1.33 -0.01 1.85
CA ALA A 40 -1.23 0.37 0.44
C ALA A 40 -2.12 1.57 0.09
N TYR A 41 -3.37 1.57 0.58
CA TYR A 41 -4.32 2.66 0.36
C TYR A 41 -4.03 3.88 1.24
N ALA A 42 -3.84 3.70 2.54
CA ALA A 42 -3.76 4.80 3.49
C ALA A 42 -2.45 5.61 3.40
N SER A 43 -1.39 5.04 2.86
CA SER A 43 -0.08 5.70 2.73
C SER A 43 0.34 5.95 1.28
N GLY A 44 -0.35 5.38 0.31
CA GLY A 44 -0.01 5.50 -1.10
C GLY A 44 1.35 4.89 -1.50
N LEU A 45 1.88 3.98 -0.71
CA LEU A 45 3.17 3.32 -0.98
C LEU A 45 3.13 2.46 -2.26
N ARG A 46 4.27 2.38 -2.93
CA ARG A 46 4.44 1.43 -4.05
C ARG A 46 4.52 0.00 -3.51
N LEU A 47 4.10 -0.96 -4.34
CA LEU A 47 4.14 -2.37 -3.96
C LEU A 47 5.53 -2.83 -3.48
N SER A 48 6.58 -2.41 -4.17
CA SER A 48 7.96 -2.73 -3.77
C SER A 48 8.36 -2.13 -2.43
N GLU A 49 7.90 -0.91 -2.15
CA GLU A 49 8.13 -0.23 -0.87
C GLU A 49 7.41 -0.94 0.27
N LEU A 50 6.13 -1.31 0.06
CA LEU A 50 5.36 -2.10 1.02
C LEU A 50 6.02 -3.42 1.39
N CYS A 51 6.54 -4.14 0.37
CA CYS A 51 7.21 -5.43 0.59
C CYS A 51 8.47 -5.28 1.44
N GLN A 52 9.15 -4.15 1.38
CA GLN A 52 10.44 -3.92 2.04
C GLN A 52 10.32 -3.19 3.38
N LEU A 53 9.11 -2.91 3.87
CA LEU A 53 8.93 -2.25 5.15
C LEU A 53 9.36 -3.11 6.33
N ARG A 54 10.00 -2.46 7.30
CA ARG A 54 10.36 -3.00 8.61
C ARG A 54 9.59 -2.28 9.72
N GLY A 55 9.53 -2.88 10.89
CA GLY A 55 8.93 -2.24 12.05
C GLY A 55 9.57 -0.88 12.39
N CYS A 56 10.90 -0.78 12.26
CA CYS A 56 11.65 0.46 12.52
C CYS A 56 11.42 1.58 11.49
N ASP A 57 10.77 1.30 10.37
CA ASP A 57 10.41 2.32 9.38
C ASP A 57 9.14 3.09 9.77
N ILE A 58 8.41 2.61 10.75
CA ILE A 58 7.23 3.28 11.30
C ILE A 58 7.67 4.23 12.42
N ASP A 59 7.77 5.51 12.11
CA ASP A 59 8.10 6.53 13.12
C ASP A 59 6.83 7.06 13.76
N SER A 60 6.56 6.60 14.97
CA SER A 60 5.36 6.94 15.73
C SER A 60 5.58 8.07 16.76
N ALA A 61 6.72 8.75 16.70
CA ALA A 61 6.96 9.89 17.57
C ALA A 61 5.94 11.00 17.26
N PRO A 62 5.32 11.62 18.29
CA PRO A 62 4.21 12.56 18.10
C PRO A 62 4.52 13.76 17.20
N ASP A 63 5.80 14.15 17.16
CA ASP A 63 6.31 15.26 16.35
C ASP A 63 6.64 14.86 14.89
N ARG A 64 6.64 13.56 14.57
CA ARG A 64 7.03 13.08 13.25
C ARG A 64 5.92 12.29 12.53
N MET A 65 5.32 11.31 13.18
CA MET A 65 4.20 10.52 12.64
C MET A 65 4.30 10.23 11.13
N CYS A 66 5.26 9.42 10.74
CA CYS A 66 5.52 9.12 9.33
C CYS A 66 6.02 7.70 9.10
N ILE A 67 5.94 7.25 7.84
CA ILE A 67 6.55 6.01 7.38
C ILE A 67 7.79 6.38 6.57
N ARG A 68 8.95 5.93 7.01
CA ARG A 68 10.21 6.15 6.30
C ARG A 68 10.32 5.15 5.15
N VAL A 69 10.44 5.65 3.94
CA VAL A 69 10.63 4.86 2.73
C VAL A 69 12.08 4.98 2.30
N ILE A 70 12.84 3.93 2.56
CA ILE A 70 14.26 3.86 2.17
C ILE A 70 14.31 3.50 0.68
N GLN A 71 14.84 4.41 -0.12
CA GLN A 71 15.06 4.18 -1.54
C GLN A 71 16.52 3.76 -1.74
N GLY A 72 16.73 2.67 -2.50
CA GLY A 72 18.08 2.15 -2.77
C GLY A 72 18.97 3.16 -3.52
N LYS A 73 20.21 2.73 -3.73
CA LYS A 73 21.37 3.48 -4.27
C LYS A 73 21.00 4.63 -5.23
N GLY A 74 21.24 5.89 -4.79
CA GLY A 74 21.09 7.10 -5.61
C GLY A 74 19.73 7.80 -5.55
N ALA A 75 18.73 7.25 -4.86
CA ALA A 75 17.45 7.90 -4.60
C ALA A 75 17.39 8.42 -3.16
N GLN A 76 16.75 9.56 -2.95
CA GLN A 76 16.56 10.11 -1.62
C GLN A 76 15.48 9.33 -0.87
N ASP A 77 15.68 9.09 0.42
CA ASP A 77 14.63 8.61 1.31
C ASP A 77 13.48 9.61 1.31
N ARG A 78 12.26 9.07 1.36
CA ARG A 78 11.05 9.88 1.47
C ARG A 78 10.20 9.43 2.65
N TYR A 79 9.26 10.26 3.04
CA TYR A 79 8.33 10.00 4.12
C TYR A 79 6.91 9.89 3.56
N ALA A 80 6.21 8.83 3.92
CA ALA A 80 4.82 8.64 3.57
C ALA A 80 3.91 8.95 4.77
N LEU A 81 2.65 9.20 4.49
CA LEU A 81 1.65 9.57 5.48
C LEU A 81 1.41 8.44 6.48
N LEU A 82 1.40 8.79 7.77
CA LEU A 82 0.98 7.92 8.87
C LEU A 82 -0.04 8.67 9.72
N THR A 83 -1.31 8.30 9.60
CA THR A 83 -2.36 8.84 10.47
C THR A 83 -2.42 8.10 11.81
N SER A 84 -3.07 8.70 12.81
CA SER A 84 -3.28 8.07 14.11
C SER A 84 -4.08 6.76 14.01
N GLU A 85 -5.07 6.71 13.14
CA GLU A 85 -5.88 5.53 12.86
C GLU A 85 -5.03 4.41 12.25
N LEU A 86 -4.25 4.74 11.22
CA LEU A 86 -3.33 3.78 10.58
C LEU A 86 -2.29 3.24 11.57
N LEU A 87 -1.77 4.11 12.44
CA LEU A 87 -0.84 3.69 13.49
C LEU A 87 -1.50 2.74 14.51
N ALA A 88 -2.75 2.99 14.87
CA ALA A 88 -3.51 2.10 15.76
C ALA A 88 -3.68 0.70 15.13
N ASP A 89 -4.04 0.63 13.86
CA ASP A 89 -4.17 -0.62 13.11
C ASP A 89 -2.83 -1.36 12.98
N LEU A 90 -1.75 -0.64 12.70
CA LEU A 90 -0.40 -1.20 12.64
C LEU A 90 0.04 -1.76 14.00
N ARG A 91 -0.24 -1.07 15.10
CA ARG A 91 0.06 -1.55 16.46
C ARG A 91 -0.73 -2.80 16.81
N LEU A 92 -2.01 -2.86 16.42
CA LEU A 92 -2.84 -4.05 16.61
C LEU A 92 -2.28 -5.23 15.82
N TYR A 93 -1.99 -5.03 14.54
CA TYR A 93 -1.38 -6.04 13.68
C TYR A 93 -0.03 -6.53 14.25
N TRP A 94 0.83 -5.61 14.66
CA TRP A 94 2.14 -5.96 15.22
C TRP A 94 2.01 -6.83 16.45
N ARG A 95 1.14 -6.45 17.41
CA ARG A 95 0.92 -7.22 18.64
C ARG A 95 0.32 -8.59 18.37
N SER A 96 -0.64 -8.70 17.46
CA SER A 96 -1.37 -9.95 17.22
C SER A 96 -0.66 -10.90 16.25
N CYS A 97 0.04 -10.38 15.25
CA CYS A 97 0.61 -11.17 14.17
C CYS A 97 2.13 -11.18 14.14
N ARG A 98 2.78 -10.28 14.89
CA ARG A 98 4.23 -10.12 14.93
C ARG A 98 4.77 -10.18 16.36
N ALA A 99 4.06 -10.83 17.27
CA ALA A 99 4.48 -11.01 18.66
C ALA A 99 5.90 -11.59 18.74
N GLY A 100 6.78 -10.95 19.50
CA GLY A 100 8.19 -11.33 19.62
C GLY A 100 9.11 -10.86 18.50
N ALA A 101 8.59 -10.25 17.43
CA ALA A 101 9.42 -9.68 16.38
C ALA A 101 10.15 -8.42 16.86
N LYS A 102 11.37 -8.23 16.35
CA LYS A 102 12.17 -7.03 16.61
C LYS A 102 11.78 -5.90 15.65
N ALA A 103 12.02 -4.67 16.03
CA ALA A 103 11.75 -3.52 15.15
C ALA A 103 12.48 -3.60 13.81
N SER A 104 13.64 -4.24 13.76
CA SER A 104 14.43 -4.50 12.54
C SER A 104 13.85 -5.57 11.63
N ASP A 105 12.87 -6.33 12.08
CA ASP A 105 12.27 -7.41 11.28
C ASP A 105 11.29 -6.85 10.25
N TRP A 106 11.02 -7.65 9.21
CA TRP A 106 10.07 -7.29 8.17
C TRP A 106 8.68 -7.09 8.77
N LEU A 107 8.01 -6.02 8.38
CA LEU A 107 6.61 -5.78 8.74
C LEU A 107 5.73 -6.89 8.15
N PHE A 108 6.02 -7.29 6.92
CA PHE A 108 5.35 -8.36 6.20
C PHE A 108 6.37 -9.43 5.78
N PRO A 109 6.68 -10.41 6.63
CA PRO A 109 7.60 -11.48 6.28
C PRO A 109 6.99 -12.43 5.25
N SER A 110 7.83 -13.11 4.48
CA SER A 110 7.42 -14.21 3.62
C SER A 110 6.83 -15.36 4.47
N ARG A 111 5.83 -16.06 3.91
CA ARG A 111 5.22 -17.21 4.57
C ARG A 111 6.17 -18.42 4.64
N SER A 112 6.95 -18.64 3.58
CA SER A 112 7.88 -19.77 3.48
C SER A 112 9.18 -19.55 4.23
N ASN A 113 9.61 -18.29 4.37
CA ASN A 113 10.83 -17.93 5.08
C ASN A 113 10.69 -16.57 5.77
N PRO A 114 10.40 -16.54 7.08
CA PRO A 114 10.21 -15.29 7.82
C PRO A 114 11.43 -14.35 7.86
N ALA A 115 12.63 -14.85 7.54
CA ALA A 115 13.83 -14.02 7.40
C ALA A 115 13.82 -13.18 6.11
N ARG A 116 12.90 -13.46 5.19
CA ARG A 116 12.74 -12.73 3.93
C ARG A 116 11.46 -11.88 3.97
N ALA A 117 11.50 -10.78 3.23
CA ALA A 117 10.33 -9.97 2.95
C ALA A 117 9.30 -10.76 2.12
N ILE A 118 8.04 -10.36 2.21
CA ILE A 118 6.99 -10.81 1.30
C ILE A 118 7.33 -10.44 -0.15
N ASP A 119 6.97 -11.27 -1.10
CA ASP A 119 7.17 -10.98 -2.51
C ASP A 119 6.01 -10.16 -3.11
N ARG A 120 6.26 -9.56 -4.28
CA ARG A 120 5.27 -8.74 -4.99
C ARG A 120 4.05 -9.56 -5.45
N ALA A 121 4.25 -10.82 -5.81
CA ALA A 121 3.19 -11.71 -6.27
C ALA A 121 2.18 -11.97 -5.14
N SER A 122 2.65 -12.12 -3.91
CA SER A 122 1.79 -12.23 -2.72
C SER A 122 0.96 -10.97 -2.49
N GLY A 123 1.56 -9.77 -2.63
CA GLY A 123 0.82 -8.51 -2.53
C GLY A 123 -0.27 -8.37 -3.60
N GLN A 124 0.03 -8.71 -4.84
CA GLN A 124 -0.95 -8.75 -5.93
C GLN A 124 -2.06 -9.77 -5.67
N ARG A 125 -1.70 -10.92 -5.10
CA ARG A 125 -2.67 -11.95 -4.73
C ARG A 125 -3.63 -11.45 -3.65
N PHE A 126 -3.17 -10.72 -2.65
CA PHE A 126 -4.03 -10.14 -1.61
C PHE A 126 -5.09 -9.23 -2.21
N TYR A 127 -4.69 -8.33 -3.12
CA TYR A 127 -5.63 -7.46 -3.81
C TYR A 127 -6.66 -8.25 -4.60
N ARG A 128 -6.23 -9.23 -5.38
CA ARG A 128 -7.13 -10.07 -6.21
C ARG A 128 -8.13 -10.82 -5.35
N LEU A 129 -7.68 -11.45 -4.26
CA LEU A 129 -8.58 -12.16 -3.33
C LEU A 129 -9.62 -11.22 -2.70
N ALA A 130 -9.20 -10.03 -2.29
CA ALA A 130 -10.11 -9.02 -1.73
C ALA A 130 -11.14 -8.57 -2.76
N ARG A 131 -10.68 -8.19 -3.96
CA ARG A 131 -11.53 -7.76 -5.08
C ARG A 131 -12.58 -8.80 -5.43
N ASP A 132 -12.16 -10.05 -5.59
CA ASP A 132 -13.03 -11.14 -5.99
C ASP A 132 -14.06 -11.48 -4.88
N ALA A 133 -13.64 -11.41 -3.61
CA ALA A 133 -14.53 -11.65 -2.47
C ALA A 133 -15.67 -10.63 -2.35
N VAL A 134 -15.46 -9.40 -2.79
CA VAL A 134 -16.47 -8.32 -2.73
C VAL A 134 -17.13 -8.02 -4.08
N GLY A 135 -16.80 -8.79 -5.11
CA GLY A 135 -17.45 -8.69 -6.42
C GLY A 135 -17.11 -7.41 -7.21
N ILE A 136 -15.96 -6.78 -6.97
CA ILE A 136 -15.51 -5.63 -7.76
C ILE A 136 -15.05 -6.12 -9.14
N THR A 137 -15.71 -5.63 -10.19
CA THR A 137 -15.43 -6.00 -11.58
C THR A 137 -14.42 -5.09 -12.29
N LYS A 138 -14.12 -3.93 -11.71
CA LYS A 138 -13.13 -2.99 -12.26
C LYS A 138 -11.76 -3.64 -12.40
N VAL A 139 -11.14 -3.42 -13.56
CA VAL A 139 -9.83 -3.98 -13.88
C VAL A 139 -8.74 -3.21 -13.15
N GLY A 140 -7.80 -3.94 -12.54
CA GLY A 140 -6.68 -3.34 -11.83
C GLY A 140 -5.94 -4.35 -10.96
N GLY A 141 -4.89 -3.85 -10.33
CA GLY A 141 -4.09 -4.57 -9.34
C GLY A 141 -3.89 -3.69 -8.11
N ILE A 142 -2.98 -4.07 -7.24
CA ILE A 142 -2.71 -3.31 -6.00
C ILE A 142 -2.30 -1.85 -6.26
N HIS A 143 -1.73 -1.53 -7.42
CA HIS A 143 -1.42 -0.14 -7.81
C HIS A 143 -2.67 0.74 -7.89
N THR A 144 -3.84 0.15 -8.13
CA THR A 144 -5.12 0.87 -8.08
C THR A 144 -5.34 1.55 -6.74
N LEU A 145 -4.91 0.95 -5.62
CA LEU A 145 -5.04 1.54 -4.30
C LEU A 145 -4.22 2.83 -4.15
N ARG A 146 -3.03 2.88 -4.75
CA ARG A 146 -2.22 4.11 -4.78
C ARG A 146 -2.88 5.18 -5.66
N HIS A 147 -3.47 4.82 -6.79
CA HIS A 147 -4.25 5.75 -7.62
C HIS A 147 -5.48 6.26 -6.87
N CYS A 148 -6.19 5.39 -6.14
CA CYS A 148 -7.31 5.79 -5.28
C CYS A 148 -6.86 6.74 -4.18
N PHE A 149 -5.73 6.49 -3.51
CA PHE A 149 -5.16 7.38 -2.51
C PHE A 149 -4.95 8.79 -3.08
N ALA A 150 -4.26 8.90 -4.23
CA ALA A 150 -4.02 10.18 -4.87
C ALA A 150 -5.32 10.91 -5.27
N THR A 151 -6.23 10.21 -5.93
CA THR A 151 -7.51 10.77 -6.39
C THR A 151 -8.38 11.20 -5.22
N HIS A 152 -8.51 10.37 -4.19
CA HIS A 152 -9.33 10.69 -3.03
C HIS A 152 -8.76 11.83 -2.18
N LEU A 153 -7.43 12.03 -2.17
CA LEU A 153 -6.81 13.21 -1.54
C LEU A 153 -7.14 14.49 -2.32
N LEU A 154 -7.06 14.45 -3.66
CA LEU A 154 -7.44 15.59 -4.51
C LEU A 154 -8.91 15.94 -4.33
N GLU A 155 -9.81 14.95 -4.31
CA GLU A 155 -11.24 15.14 -4.03
C GLU A 155 -11.50 15.71 -2.63
N ALA A 156 -10.63 15.43 -1.66
CA ALA A 156 -10.69 15.98 -0.30
C ALA A 156 -10.11 17.41 -0.19
N GLY A 157 -9.64 17.99 -1.31
CA GLY A 157 -9.15 19.36 -1.37
C GLY A 157 -7.64 19.51 -1.13
N VAL A 158 -6.87 18.42 -1.08
CA VAL A 158 -5.41 18.49 -1.06
C VAL A 158 -4.94 18.87 -2.46
N ASP A 159 -4.08 19.90 -2.56
CA ASP A 159 -3.58 20.35 -3.86
C ASP A 159 -2.64 19.32 -4.51
N LEU A 160 -2.47 19.44 -5.82
CA LEU A 160 -1.66 18.50 -6.61
C LEU A 160 -0.20 18.42 -6.14
N HIS A 161 0.35 19.54 -5.68
CA HIS A 161 1.73 19.59 -5.17
C HIS A 161 1.85 18.83 -3.84
N GLY A 162 0.88 18.97 -2.94
CA GLY A 162 0.78 18.20 -1.70
C GLY A 162 0.71 16.70 -1.96
N VAL A 163 -0.18 16.28 -2.87
CA VAL A 163 -0.30 14.85 -3.27
C VAL A 163 1.01 14.35 -3.88
N SER A 164 1.65 15.12 -4.74
CA SER A 164 2.93 14.74 -5.37
C SER A 164 4.06 14.52 -4.36
N LYS A 165 4.08 15.30 -3.26
CA LYS A 165 5.06 15.12 -2.18
C LYS A 165 4.84 13.85 -1.36
N LEU A 166 3.60 13.37 -1.27
CA LEU A 166 3.25 12.16 -0.53
C LEU A 166 3.51 10.88 -1.34
N LEU A 167 3.63 10.97 -2.66
CA LEU A 167 3.81 9.86 -3.59
C LEU A 167 5.25 9.71 -4.07
#